data_4829f114f7d6e2af200ea886f18ece49
#
_entry.id   4829f114f7d6e2af200ea886f18ece49
#
_cell.length_a   1.000
_cell.length_b   1.000
_cell.length_c   1.000
_cell.angle_alpha   90.00
_cell.angle_beta   90.00
_cell.angle_gamma   90.00
#
_symmetry.space_group_name_H-M   'P 1'
#
loop_
_entity.id
_entity.type
_entity.pdbx_description
1 polymer ?
#
loop_
_entity_poly.entity_id
_entity_poly.type
_entity_poly.pdbx_seq_one_letter_code
_entity_poly.pdbx_strand_id
1 'polypeptide(L)'
;MTRARLVQKDLPDDLYEAFRQHSVLGIDCEMMGLNPWRDRLCLIQIAAEDGPCALVQVDESQPPARVKELFENQSIEKIFHFARLDCLFLRMRLDIQIRNVFCTKIASRLGRTYTDRHGLKEVVREFTGETLDKQITSSDWGSNRLTDDQLNYAAGDVIYLFAVKKALVEIIEREGRKELLDASLNYLPHRVELDRLGYDSIFQH
;
A
#
# COMPACT_ATOMS: atom_id res chain seq x y z
N MET A 1 -2.80 -17.94 10.23
CA MET A 1 -2.74 -16.51 9.84
C MET A 1 -2.55 -15.66 11.10
N THR A 2 -1.58 -14.77 11.12
CA THR A 2 -1.39 -13.83 12.23
C THR A 2 -2.60 -12.91 12.27
N ARG A 3 -3.30 -12.84 13.42
CA ARG A 3 -4.48 -11.99 13.58
C ARG A 3 -4.04 -10.52 13.49
N ALA A 4 -4.62 -9.75 12.59
CA ALA A 4 -4.35 -8.32 12.49
C ALA A 4 -4.74 -7.61 13.79
N ARG A 5 -3.92 -6.67 14.25
CA ARG A 5 -4.16 -5.89 15.45
C ARG A 5 -4.59 -4.48 15.10
N LEU A 6 -5.85 -4.13 15.42
CA LEU A 6 -6.33 -2.76 15.32
C LEU A 6 -5.71 -1.90 16.41
N VAL A 7 -5.13 -0.78 16.03
CA VAL A 7 -4.52 0.21 16.92
C VAL A 7 -5.01 1.61 16.57
N GLN A 8 -5.00 2.51 17.55
CA GLN A 8 -5.50 3.88 17.40
C GLN A 8 -4.33 4.84 17.25
N LYS A 9 -4.43 5.78 16.28
CA LYS A 9 -3.54 6.91 16.07
C LYS A 9 -2.15 6.54 15.56
N ASP A 10 -1.39 5.69 16.26
CA ASP A 10 -0.03 5.30 15.90
C ASP A 10 0.31 3.89 16.40
N LEU A 11 1.43 3.35 15.97
CA LEU A 11 1.92 2.04 16.40
C LEU A 11 2.35 2.06 17.88
N PRO A 12 1.93 1.09 18.70
CA PRO A 12 2.51 0.88 20.03
C PRO A 12 3.95 0.36 19.92
N ASP A 13 4.73 0.48 20.99
CA ASP A 13 6.17 0.16 21.04
C ASP A 13 6.48 -1.25 20.49
N ASP A 14 5.71 -2.24 20.91
CA ASP A 14 5.92 -3.63 20.53
C ASP A 14 5.75 -3.87 19.01
N LEU A 15 4.75 -3.26 18.37
CA LEU A 15 4.56 -3.37 16.93
C LEU A 15 5.60 -2.55 16.16
N TYR A 16 5.91 -1.34 16.62
CA TYR A 16 6.93 -0.51 16.00
C TYR A 16 8.30 -1.20 15.99
N GLU A 17 8.75 -1.72 17.15
CA GLU A 17 10.01 -2.44 17.24
C GLU A 17 10.00 -3.72 16.40
N ALA A 18 8.88 -4.43 16.31
CA ALA A 18 8.77 -5.59 15.45
C ALA A 18 8.89 -5.21 13.96
N PHE A 19 8.15 -4.20 13.47
CA PHE A 19 8.19 -3.80 12.06
C PHE A 19 9.58 -3.29 11.62
N ARG A 20 10.29 -2.56 12.46
CA ARG A 20 11.60 -2.02 12.10
C ARG A 20 12.71 -3.10 11.97
N GLN A 21 12.45 -4.34 12.39
CA GLN A 21 13.37 -5.48 12.16
C GLN A 21 13.21 -6.08 10.75
N HIS A 22 12.14 -5.70 10.02
CA HIS A 22 11.90 -6.21 8.67
C HIS A 22 12.43 -5.23 7.61
N SER A 23 13.02 -5.79 6.55
CA SER A 23 13.49 -5.01 5.40
C SER A 23 12.38 -4.72 4.38
N VAL A 24 11.23 -5.37 4.50
CA VAL A 24 10.11 -5.25 3.58
C VAL A 24 8.79 -5.22 4.37
N LEU A 25 7.90 -4.28 4.04
CA LEU A 25 6.56 -4.16 4.61
C LEU A 25 5.52 -4.08 3.50
N GLY A 26 4.40 -4.80 3.66
CA GLY A 26 3.20 -4.65 2.83
C GLY A 26 2.33 -3.53 3.39
N ILE A 27 1.90 -2.60 2.56
CA ILE A 27 1.15 -1.41 2.97
C ILE A 27 -0.07 -1.24 2.08
N ASP A 28 -1.18 -0.80 2.69
CA ASP A 28 -2.37 -0.31 1.99
C ASP A 28 -3.03 0.79 2.82
N CYS A 29 -3.98 1.51 2.24
CA CYS A 29 -4.71 2.57 2.93
C CYS A 29 -6.19 2.56 2.56
N GLU A 30 -7.06 2.88 3.56
CA GLU A 30 -8.49 3.10 3.31
C GLU A 30 -8.87 4.56 3.54
N MET A 31 -9.66 5.08 2.63
CA MET A 31 -10.07 6.48 2.58
C MET A 31 -11.59 6.62 2.49
N MET A 32 -12.12 7.78 2.86
CA MET A 32 -13.56 8.11 2.68
C MET A 32 -13.94 8.46 1.23
N GLY A 33 -13.00 8.40 0.30
CA GLY A 33 -13.18 8.69 -1.12
C GLY A 33 -11.83 8.78 -1.82
N LEU A 34 -11.84 9.21 -3.08
CA LEU A 34 -10.63 9.19 -3.94
C LEU A 34 -10.00 10.59 -4.15
N ASN A 35 -10.55 11.62 -3.53
CA ASN A 35 -10.05 12.98 -3.65
C ASN A 35 -9.21 13.38 -2.42
N PRO A 36 -7.88 13.38 -2.49
CA PRO A 36 -7.01 13.65 -1.34
C PRO A 36 -7.08 15.10 -0.82
N TRP A 37 -7.64 16.02 -1.59
CA TRP A 37 -7.88 17.41 -1.13
C TRP A 37 -9.13 17.54 -0.23
N ARG A 38 -10.07 16.60 -0.35
CA ARG A 38 -11.36 16.62 0.37
C ARG A 38 -11.52 15.46 1.34
N ASP A 39 -11.13 14.26 0.90
CA ASP A 39 -11.50 13.04 1.59
C ASP A 39 -10.44 12.66 2.65
N ARG A 40 -10.89 12.05 3.77
CA ARG A 40 -10.01 11.67 4.87
C ARG A 40 -9.29 10.36 4.58
N LEU A 41 -8.06 10.26 5.06
CA LEU A 41 -7.37 9.00 5.27
C LEU A 41 -7.84 8.39 6.60
N CYS A 42 -8.36 7.16 6.58
CA CYS A 42 -9.02 6.55 7.73
C CYS A 42 -8.23 5.42 8.37
N LEU A 43 -7.62 4.57 7.55
CA LEU A 43 -6.90 3.39 8.02
C LEU A 43 -5.60 3.22 7.24
N ILE A 44 -4.54 2.81 7.93
CA ILE A 44 -3.28 2.38 7.33
C ILE A 44 -3.05 0.94 7.73
N GLN A 45 -2.93 0.05 6.75
CA GLN A 45 -2.58 -1.34 6.95
C GLN A 45 -1.07 -1.52 6.80
N ILE A 46 -0.47 -2.26 7.72
CA ILE A 46 0.96 -2.58 7.71
C ILE A 46 1.12 -4.07 8.02
N ALA A 47 1.79 -4.80 7.15
CA ALA A 47 2.15 -6.19 7.40
C ALA A 47 3.63 -6.43 7.18
N ALA A 48 4.21 -7.35 7.93
CA ALA A 48 5.51 -7.95 7.67
C ALA A 48 5.34 -9.39 7.18
N GLU A 49 6.23 -9.85 6.31
CA GLU A 49 6.21 -11.24 5.83
C GLU A 49 6.47 -12.17 7.02
N ASP A 50 5.59 -13.16 7.21
CA ASP A 50 5.61 -14.10 8.36
C ASP A 50 5.67 -13.41 9.74
N GLY A 51 5.25 -12.16 9.82
CA GLY A 51 5.34 -11.29 10.98
C GLY A 51 4.00 -10.68 11.41
N PRO A 52 4.06 -9.55 12.15
CA PRO A 52 2.85 -8.86 12.61
C PRO A 52 2.08 -8.22 11.45
N CYS A 53 0.78 -8.05 11.69
CA CYS A 53 -0.10 -7.23 10.87
C CYS A 53 -0.81 -6.23 11.79
N ALA A 54 -0.72 -4.94 11.45
CA ALA A 54 -1.36 -3.84 12.16
C ALA A 54 -2.30 -3.06 11.26
N LEU A 55 -3.42 -2.64 11.83
CA LEU A 55 -4.41 -1.76 11.22
C LEU A 55 -4.45 -0.49 12.06
N VAL A 56 -3.86 0.59 11.57
CA VAL A 56 -3.74 1.86 12.29
C VAL A 56 -4.89 2.76 11.90
N GLN A 57 -5.83 2.97 12.82
CA GLN A 57 -6.93 3.93 12.61
C GLN A 57 -6.40 5.36 12.79
N VAL A 58 -6.44 6.13 11.70
CA VAL A 58 -5.78 7.44 11.60
C VAL A 58 -6.56 8.52 12.31
N ASP A 59 -5.84 9.36 13.06
CA ASP A 59 -6.30 10.66 13.54
C ASP A 59 -5.42 11.75 12.88
N GLU A 60 -5.92 12.38 11.83
CA GLU A 60 -5.15 13.40 11.09
C GLU A 60 -4.74 14.62 11.94
N SER A 61 -5.40 14.82 13.10
CA SER A 61 -5.00 15.87 14.06
C SER A 61 -3.78 15.47 14.90
N GLN A 62 -3.43 14.20 14.90
CA GLN A 62 -2.29 13.61 15.62
C GLN A 62 -1.54 12.66 14.66
N PRO A 63 -0.75 13.19 13.69
CA PRO A 63 -0.06 12.37 12.70
C PRO A 63 0.82 11.29 13.35
N PRO A 64 0.80 10.04 12.81
CA PRO A 64 1.48 8.91 13.40
C PRO A 64 3.00 8.99 13.20
N ALA A 65 3.73 9.39 14.24
CA ALA A 65 5.18 9.63 14.16
C ALA A 65 5.98 8.35 13.85
N ARG A 66 5.59 7.22 14.43
CA ARG A 66 6.26 5.93 14.21
C ARG A 66 5.97 5.34 12.84
N VAL A 67 4.72 5.46 12.37
CA VAL A 67 4.38 5.11 10.99
C VAL A 67 5.19 5.97 10.02
N LYS A 68 5.29 7.29 10.27
CA LYS A 68 6.10 8.20 9.45
C LYS A 68 7.56 7.74 9.40
N GLU A 69 8.17 7.44 10.54
CA GLU A 69 9.56 6.99 10.61
C GLU A 69 9.78 5.69 9.79
N LEU A 70 8.91 4.70 9.94
CA LEU A 70 8.98 3.45 9.16
C LEU A 70 8.83 3.71 7.65
N PHE A 71 7.90 4.58 7.27
CA PHE A 71 7.58 4.81 5.86
C PHE A 71 8.62 5.67 5.15
N GLU A 72 9.26 6.59 5.85
CA GLU A 72 10.35 7.42 5.33
C GLU A 72 11.72 6.73 5.40
N ASN A 73 11.84 5.58 6.09
CA ASN A 73 13.08 4.81 6.16
C ASN A 73 13.42 4.18 4.81
N GLN A 74 14.53 4.61 4.21
CA GLN A 74 15.01 4.13 2.92
C GLN A 74 15.45 2.65 2.93
N SER A 75 15.84 2.13 4.10
CA SER A 75 16.31 0.74 4.24
C SER A 75 15.16 -0.28 4.26
N ILE A 76 13.93 0.18 4.46
CA ILE A 76 12.74 -0.65 4.45
C ILE A 76 12.00 -0.44 3.12
N GLU A 77 11.77 -1.50 2.36
CA GLU A 77 10.94 -1.44 1.16
C GLU A 77 9.46 -1.50 1.52
N LYS A 78 8.64 -0.65 0.94
CA LYS A 78 7.19 -0.65 1.12
C LYS A 78 6.50 -1.13 -0.15
N ILE A 79 5.81 -2.27 -0.05
CA ILE A 79 5.05 -2.87 -1.14
C ILE A 79 3.61 -2.36 -1.07
N PHE A 80 3.13 -1.80 -2.17
CA PHE A 80 1.73 -1.38 -2.36
C PHE A 80 1.11 -2.03 -3.59
N HIS A 81 -0.22 -2.03 -3.63
CA HIS A 81 -0.93 -2.23 -4.88
C HIS A 81 -1.59 -0.91 -5.32
N PHE A 82 -1.08 -0.29 -6.39
CA PHE A 82 -1.47 1.05 -6.85
C PHE A 82 -0.97 2.20 -5.96
N ALA A 83 0.27 2.11 -5.50
CA ALA A 83 0.95 3.02 -4.58
C ALA A 83 0.76 4.54 -4.82
N ARG A 84 0.47 4.98 -6.07
CA ARG A 84 0.31 6.41 -6.41
C ARG A 84 -0.73 7.10 -5.54
N LEU A 85 -1.90 6.46 -5.34
CA LEU A 85 -2.99 7.07 -4.59
C LEU A 85 -2.68 7.07 -3.08
N ASP A 86 -2.22 5.95 -2.54
CA ASP A 86 -1.87 5.84 -1.11
C ASP A 86 -0.77 6.81 -0.73
N CYS A 87 0.31 6.87 -1.53
CA CYS A 87 1.42 7.80 -1.32
C CYS A 87 0.94 9.26 -1.38
N LEU A 88 -0.01 9.60 -2.26
CA LEU A 88 -0.57 10.94 -2.34
C LEU A 88 -1.40 11.29 -1.09
N PHE A 89 -2.26 10.38 -0.62
CA PHE A 89 -3.00 10.59 0.62
C PHE A 89 -2.07 10.73 1.83
N LEU A 90 -1.11 9.82 1.97
CA LEU A 90 -0.12 9.87 3.05
C LEU A 90 0.68 11.18 3.04
N ARG A 91 1.06 11.66 1.85
CA ARG A 91 1.76 12.94 1.68
C ARG A 91 0.90 14.13 2.04
N MET A 92 -0.36 14.15 1.58
CA MET A 92 -1.23 15.32 1.76
C MET A 92 -1.88 15.39 3.13
N ARG A 93 -2.24 14.24 3.72
CA ARG A 93 -3.00 14.20 4.96
C ARG A 93 -2.13 14.10 6.22
N LEU A 94 -0.94 13.47 6.09
CA LEU A 94 -0.06 13.19 7.23
C LEU A 94 1.36 13.75 7.06
N ASP A 95 1.65 14.41 5.94
CA ASP A 95 3.01 14.87 5.57
C ASP A 95 4.06 13.73 5.64
N ILE A 96 3.68 12.52 5.21
CA ILE A 96 4.57 11.37 5.10
C ILE A 96 5.09 11.26 3.67
N GLN A 97 6.40 11.36 3.49
CA GLN A 97 7.06 11.15 2.21
C GLN A 97 7.63 9.74 2.12
N ILE A 98 6.86 8.83 1.53
CA ILE A 98 7.27 7.42 1.41
C ILE A 98 8.56 7.29 0.61
N ARG A 99 9.47 6.45 1.10
CA ARG A 99 10.74 6.11 0.46
C ARG A 99 10.80 4.62 0.15
N ASN A 100 11.54 4.26 -0.89
CA ASN A 100 11.76 2.87 -1.29
C ASN A 100 10.45 2.10 -1.50
N VAL A 101 9.71 2.47 -2.54
CA VAL A 101 8.37 1.94 -2.86
C VAL A 101 8.47 0.89 -3.95
N PHE A 102 7.81 -0.25 -3.76
CA PHE A 102 7.47 -1.22 -4.80
C PHE A 102 5.96 -1.19 -5.06
N CYS A 103 5.56 -1.07 -6.33
CA CYS A 103 4.15 -1.07 -6.72
C CYS A 103 3.83 -2.30 -7.56
N THR A 104 3.07 -3.26 -6.97
CA THR A 104 2.69 -4.50 -7.65
C THR A 104 1.79 -4.26 -8.87
N LYS A 105 1.00 -3.18 -8.91
CA LYS A 105 0.19 -2.84 -10.09
C LYS A 105 1.05 -2.36 -11.27
N ILE A 106 2.11 -1.59 -11.02
CA ILE A 106 3.08 -1.20 -12.06
C ILE A 106 3.79 -2.45 -12.58
N ALA A 107 4.31 -3.29 -11.69
CA ALA A 107 4.95 -4.55 -12.05
C ALA A 107 4.00 -5.47 -12.84
N SER A 108 2.74 -5.58 -12.40
CA SER A 108 1.72 -6.36 -13.11
C SER A 108 1.45 -5.84 -14.52
N ARG A 109 1.35 -4.52 -14.72
CA ARG A 109 1.15 -3.93 -16.05
C ARG A 109 2.36 -4.14 -16.98
N LEU A 110 3.56 -4.08 -16.44
CA LEU A 110 4.77 -4.31 -17.21
C LEU A 110 5.01 -5.80 -17.52
N GLY A 111 4.70 -6.70 -16.56
CA GLY A 111 4.97 -8.14 -16.71
C GLY A 111 3.84 -8.92 -17.37
N ARG A 112 2.58 -8.69 -16.97
CA ARG A 112 1.41 -9.49 -17.39
C ARG A 112 0.73 -8.89 -18.61
N THR A 113 1.40 -8.89 -19.75
CA THR A 113 0.90 -8.32 -21.03
C THR A 113 -0.19 -9.18 -21.72
N TYR A 114 -0.47 -10.35 -21.19
CA TYR A 114 -1.51 -11.26 -21.68
C TYR A 114 -2.92 -10.96 -21.12
N THR A 115 -3.09 -9.94 -20.27
CA THR A 115 -4.35 -9.61 -19.63
C THR A 115 -4.42 -8.11 -19.29
N ASP A 116 -5.63 -7.54 -19.26
CA ASP A 116 -5.92 -6.20 -18.75
C ASP A 116 -6.34 -6.19 -17.27
N ARG A 117 -6.36 -7.36 -16.61
CA ARG A 117 -6.79 -7.53 -15.23
C ARG A 117 -5.62 -7.35 -14.26
N HIS A 118 -5.37 -6.11 -13.86
CA HIS A 118 -4.28 -5.72 -12.97
C HIS A 118 -4.75 -5.26 -11.58
N GLY A 119 -5.97 -5.60 -11.16
CA GLY A 119 -6.46 -5.32 -9.81
C GLY A 119 -5.84 -6.26 -8.77
N LEU A 120 -5.81 -5.83 -7.49
CA LEU A 120 -5.23 -6.64 -6.40
C LEU A 120 -5.86 -8.04 -6.33
N LYS A 121 -7.19 -8.10 -6.36
CA LYS A 121 -7.93 -9.37 -6.34
C LYS A 121 -7.51 -10.34 -7.45
N GLU A 122 -7.32 -9.82 -8.66
CA GLU A 122 -6.93 -10.64 -9.81
C GLU A 122 -5.51 -11.19 -9.65
N VAL A 123 -4.56 -10.35 -9.22
CA VAL A 123 -3.16 -10.80 -9.04
C VAL A 123 -3.01 -11.72 -7.83
N VAL A 124 -3.72 -11.46 -6.72
CA VAL A 124 -3.73 -12.37 -5.57
C VAL A 124 -4.27 -13.74 -5.99
N ARG A 125 -5.45 -13.79 -6.64
CA ARG A 125 -6.03 -15.06 -7.08
C ARG A 125 -5.11 -15.84 -8.03
N GLU A 126 -4.45 -15.14 -8.95
CA GLU A 126 -3.57 -15.80 -9.94
C GLU A 126 -2.32 -16.38 -9.29
N PHE A 127 -1.70 -15.66 -8.36
CA PHE A 127 -0.39 -16.06 -7.81
C PHE A 127 -0.46 -16.83 -6.50
N THR A 128 -1.58 -16.74 -5.77
CA THR A 128 -1.73 -17.43 -4.48
C THR A 128 -2.87 -18.44 -4.44
N GLY A 129 -3.79 -18.39 -5.41
CA GLY A 129 -5.04 -19.17 -5.40
C GLY A 129 -6.10 -18.63 -4.45
N GLU A 130 -5.79 -17.64 -3.63
CA GLU A 130 -6.69 -17.04 -2.65
C GLU A 130 -7.66 -16.04 -3.28
N THR A 131 -8.80 -15.81 -2.63
CA THR A 131 -9.83 -14.91 -3.13
C THR A 131 -10.09 -13.82 -2.10
N LEU A 132 -9.85 -12.55 -2.49
CA LEU A 132 -10.23 -11.38 -1.69
C LEU A 132 -11.71 -11.07 -1.87
N ASP A 133 -12.44 -10.78 -0.78
CA ASP A 133 -13.84 -10.40 -0.83
C ASP A 133 -14.02 -9.01 -1.45
N LYS A 134 -15.10 -8.82 -2.24
CA LYS A 134 -15.39 -7.55 -2.90
C LYS A 134 -16.39 -6.66 -2.14
N GLN A 135 -17.14 -7.21 -1.19
CA GLN A 135 -18.32 -6.52 -0.65
C GLN A 135 -17.98 -5.35 0.28
N ILE A 136 -16.71 -5.23 0.71
CA ILE A 136 -16.27 -4.32 1.77
C ILE A 136 -15.54 -3.07 1.24
N THR A 137 -15.16 -3.04 -0.04
CA THR A 137 -14.38 -1.95 -0.67
C THR A 137 -15.02 -0.55 -0.52
N SER A 138 -16.36 -0.46 -0.43
CA SER A 138 -17.11 0.80 -0.29
C SER A 138 -17.72 0.98 1.10
N SER A 139 -17.15 0.37 2.13
CA SER A 139 -17.66 0.48 3.49
C SER A 139 -17.28 1.81 4.17
N ASP A 140 -17.95 2.14 5.27
CA ASP A 140 -17.63 3.34 6.06
C ASP A 140 -16.35 3.12 6.89
N TRP A 141 -15.20 3.42 6.28
CA TRP A 141 -13.90 3.37 6.93
C TRP A 141 -13.70 4.48 7.98
N GLY A 142 -14.52 5.53 7.93
CA GLY A 142 -14.52 6.63 8.88
C GLY A 142 -15.21 6.32 10.20
N SER A 143 -15.83 5.15 10.33
CA SER A 143 -16.49 4.71 11.57
C SER A 143 -15.50 4.53 12.71
N ASN A 144 -15.92 4.92 13.94
CA ASN A 144 -15.13 4.70 15.16
C ASN A 144 -14.99 3.19 15.52
N ARG A 145 -15.85 2.34 14.97
CA ARG A 145 -15.81 0.89 15.15
C ARG A 145 -15.86 0.20 13.80
N LEU A 146 -14.78 -0.45 13.43
CA LEU A 146 -14.72 -1.31 12.26
C LEU A 146 -15.27 -2.70 12.60
N THR A 147 -15.97 -3.31 11.67
CA THR A 147 -16.46 -4.68 11.80
C THR A 147 -15.34 -5.69 11.62
N ASP A 148 -15.54 -6.93 12.10
CA ASP A 148 -14.56 -8.01 11.89
C ASP A 148 -14.33 -8.27 10.38
N ASP A 149 -15.36 -8.13 9.54
CA ASP A 149 -15.25 -8.27 8.09
C ASP A 149 -14.37 -7.17 7.48
N GLN A 150 -14.51 -5.91 7.93
CA GLN A 150 -13.63 -4.82 7.51
C GLN A 150 -12.17 -5.09 7.93
N LEU A 151 -11.96 -5.55 9.17
CA LEU A 151 -10.61 -5.86 9.66
C LEU A 151 -9.96 -7.02 8.90
N ASN A 152 -10.72 -8.06 8.59
CA ASN A 152 -10.24 -9.20 7.81
C ASN A 152 -9.94 -8.80 6.35
N TYR A 153 -10.80 -7.98 5.75
CA TYR A 153 -10.58 -7.44 4.41
C TYR A 153 -9.28 -6.61 4.37
N ALA A 154 -9.15 -5.61 5.24
CA ALA A 154 -8.00 -4.73 5.29
C ALA A 154 -6.67 -5.49 5.54
N ALA A 155 -6.70 -6.53 6.37
CA ALA A 155 -5.55 -7.41 6.57
C ALA A 155 -5.21 -8.21 5.30
N GLY A 156 -6.24 -8.69 4.59
CA GLY A 156 -6.08 -9.43 3.33
C GLY A 156 -5.35 -8.64 2.25
N ASP A 157 -5.60 -7.34 2.15
CA ASP A 157 -5.02 -6.48 1.12
C ASP A 157 -3.50 -6.32 1.26
N VAL A 158 -2.92 -6.55 2.44
CA VAL A 158 -1.47 -6.39 2.67
C VAL A 158 -0.70 -7.70 2.82
N ILE A 159 -1.31 -8.77 3.37
CA ILE A 159 -0.57 -10.02 3.64
C ILE A 159 -0.17 -10.78 2.38
N TYR A 160 -0.92 -10.65 1.29
CA TYR A 160 -0.63 -11.32 0.02
C TYR A 160 0.35 -10.55 -0.87
N LEU A 161 0.68 -9.29 -0.54
CA LEU A 161 1.56 -8.45 -1.37
C LEU A 161 2.96 -9.05 -1.55
N PHE A 162 3.47 -9.77 -0.56
CA PHE A 162 4.79 -10.41 -0.62
C PHE A 162 4.84 -11.50 -1.70
N ALA A 163 3.89 -12.44 -1.68
CA ALA A 163 3.78 -13.50 -2.69
C ALA A 163 3.53 -12.93 -4.09
N VAL A 164 2.66 -11.92 -4.20
CA VAL A 164 2.38 -11.23 -5.47
C VAL A 164 3.63 -10.53 -6.01
N LYS A 165 4.38 -9.81 -5.15
CA LYS A 165 5.65 -9.19 -5.54
C LYS A 165 6.63 -10.22 -6.07
N LYS A 166 6.85 -11.31 -5.32
CA LYS A 166 7.79 -12.38 -5.70
C LYS A 166 7.48 -12.90 -7.10
N ALA A 167 6.23 -13.30 -7.36
CA ALA A 167 5.82 -13.82 -8.65
C ALA A 167 5.96 -12.79 -9.79
N LEU A 168 5.64 -11.51 -9.51
CA LEU A 168 5.77 -10.44 -10.51
C LEU A 168 7.23 -10.12 -10.83
N VAL A 169 8.14 -10.16 -9.86
CA VAL A 169 9.58 -9.96 -10.10
C VAL A 169 10.12 -11.05 -11.01
N GLU A 170 9.77 -12.32 -10.77
CA GLU A 170 10.17 -13.44 -11.64
C GLU A 170 9.68 -13.25 -13.09
N ILE A 171 8.44 -12.76 -13.27
CA ILE A 171 7.91 -12.46 -14.61
C ILE A 171 8.68 -11.29 -15.26
N ILE A 172 8.92 -10.20 -14.52
CA ILE A 172 9.62 -9.01 -15.01
C ILE A 172 11.06 -9.35 -15.45
N GLU A 173 11.76 -10.19 -14.68
CA GLU A 173 13.10 -10.66 -15.01
C GLU A 173 13.10 -11.52 -16.27
N ARG A 174 12.19 -12.50 -16.35
CA ARG A 174 12.01 -13.35 -17.54
C ARG A 174 11.73 -12.55 -18.81
N GLU A 175 10.91 -11.50 -18.69
CA GLU A 175 10.53 -10.64 -19.82
C GLU A 175 11.58 -9.55 -20.13
N GLY A 176 12.69 -9.48 -19.39
CA GLY A 176 13.75 -8.47 -19.57
C GLY A 176 13.31 -7.04 -19.31
N ARG A 177 12.32 -6.83 -18.43
CA ARG A 177 11.71 -5.50 -18.17
C ARG A 177 12.11 -4.85 -16.85
N LYS A 178 13.18 -5.37 -16.22
CA LYS A 178 13.61 -4.89 -14.90
C LYS A 178 13.95 -3.40 -14.92
N GLU A 179 14.70 -2.93 -15.91
CA GLU A 179 15.07 -1.52 -16.02
C GLU A 179 13.85 -0.59 -16.16
N LEU A 180 12.83 -1.03 -16.91
CA LEU A 180 11.58 -0.27 -17.05
C LEU A 180 10.81 -0.21 -15.73
N LEU A 181 10.79 -1.31 -14.97
CA LEU A 181 10.18 -1.35 -13.65
C LEU A 181 10.92 -0.42 -12.69
N ASP A 182 12.25 -0.54 -12.60
CA ASP A 182 13.09 0.28 -11.71
C ASP A 182 12.91 1.79 -12.03
N ALA A 183 12.95 2.18 -13.31
CA ALA A 183 12.71 3.56 -13.73
C ALA A 183 11.30 4.06 -13.35
N SER A 184 10.28 3.21 -13.51
CA SER A 184 8.89 3.54 -13.17
C SER A 184 8.70 3.72 -11.66
N LEU A 185 9.32 2.86 -10.85
CA LEU A 185 9.29 2.95 -9.39
C LEU A 185 10.06 4.17 -8.88
N ASN A 186 11.22 4.48 -9.48
CA ASN A 186 12.00 5.67 -9.16
C ASN A 186 11.26 6.97 -9.53
N TYR A 187 10.45 6.96 -10.57
CA TYR A 187 9.63 8.11 -10.97
C TYR A 187 8.39 8.31 -10.09
N LEU A 188 7.89 7.26 -9.44
CA LEU A 188 6.65 7.30 -8.67
C LEU A 188 6.58 8.42 -7.61
N PRO A 189 7.62 8.70 -6.80
CA PRO A 189 7.61 9.83 -5.87
C PRO A 189 7.44 11.19 -6.56
N HIS A 190 8.06 11.36 -7.74
CA HIS A 190 7.90 12.57 -8.55
C HIS A 190 6.50 12.68 -9.12
N ARG A 191 5.89 11.56 -9.55
CA ARG A 191 4.49 11.53 -10.00
C ARG A 191 3.55 11.95 -8.88
N VAL A 192 3.77 11.50 -7.65
CA VAL A 192 2.98 11.90 -6.47
C VAL A 192 3.09 13.42 -6.22
N GLU A 193 4.29 14.00 -6.35
CA GLU A 193 4.45 15.45 -6.21
C GLU A 193 3.78 16.22 -7.35
N LEU A 194 3.81 15.73 -8.58
CA LEU A 194 3.07 16.32 -9.69
C LEU A 194 1.56 16.29 -9.42
N ASP A 195 1.02 15.18 -8.91
CA ASP A 195 -0.38 15.07 -8.50
C ASP A 195 -0.73 16.10 -7.41
N ARG A 196 0.11 16.20 -6.38
CA ARG A 196 -0.05 17.16 -5.29
C ARG A 196 -0.09 18.61 -5.77
N LEU A 197 0.68 18.92 -6.80
CA LEU A 197 0.74 20.25 -7.42
C LEU A 197 -0.35 20.47 -8.48
N GLY A 198 -1.17 19.47 -8.78
CA GLY A 198 -2.28 19.57 -9.73
C GLY A 198 -1.90 19.33 -11.19
N TYR A 199 -0.71 18.79 -11.47
CA TYR A 199 -0.31 18.40 -12.83
C TYR A 199 -0.86 17.01 -13.18
N ASP A 200 -1.79 16.94 -14.11
CA ASP A 200 -2.39 15.66 -14.52
C ASP A 200 -1.42 14.83 -15.37
N SER A 201 -0.96 15.35 -16.48
CA SER A 201 0.04 14.67 -17.32
C SER A 201 0.97 15.69 -17.96
N ILE A 202 2.28 15.49 -17.72
CA ILE A 202 3.33 16.34 -18.33
C ILE A 202 3.85 15.75 -19.66
N PHE A 203 3.38 14.56 -20.07
CA PHE A 203 3.79 13.86 -21.28
C PHE A 203 2.70 13.80 -22.35
N GLN A 204 1.53 14.38 -22.11
CA GLN A 204 0.42 14.44 -23.07
C GLN A 204 0.26 15.85 -23.63
N HIS A 205 -0.21 15.92 -24.87
CA HIS A 205 -0.64 17.18 -25.51
C HIS A 205 -1.95 17.67 -24.94
#